data_8c60edb5e5f5cab90deefad0b47311eb
#
_entry.id   8c60edb5e5f5cab90deefad0b47311eb
#
_cell.length_a   1.000
_cell.length_b   1.000
_cell.length_c   1.000
_cell.angle_alpha   90.00
_cell.angle_beta   90.00
_cell.angle_gamma   90.00
#
_symmetry.space_group_name_H-M   'P 1'
#
loop_
_entity.id
_entity.type
_entity.pdbx_description
1 polymer ?
#
loop_
_entity_poly.entity_id
_entity_poly.type
_entity_poly.pdbx_seq_one_letter_code
_entity_poly.pdbx_strand_id
1 'polypeptide(L)'
;IYRDVRFSKNKAPYKTHFGIAFHRLKPNHRGGFYVHLDPADSFIASGFWDPNKDDLFRIRKEIEMDHEYFRKKIAGSQVKKTWGEMKGEKLKTSPKGFDREHPANDLLQYKQYIFSKKVDHKTIFSHELETFIIDHFKTLLPILNYMGEVLNTDLNGESLL
;
A
#
# COMPACT_ATOMS: atom_id res chain seq x y z
N ILE A 1 21.67 -13.80 -5.12
CA ILE A 1 20.60 -14.30 -4.24
C ILE A 1 19.89 -15.43 -4.98
N TYR A 2 19.79 -16.60 -4.33
CA TYR A 2 19.11 -17.75 -4.91
C TYR A 2 17.60 -17.56 -4.94
N ARG A 3 16.99 -18.09 -5.99
CA ARG A 3 15.55 -18.11 -6.18
C ARG A 3 14.97 -19.43 -5.64
N ASP A 4 13.84 -19.39 -4.96
CA ASP A 4 13.10 -20.62 -4.67
C ASP A 4 12.41 -21.08 -5.95
N VAL A 5 12.93 -22.16 -6.53
CA VAL A 5 12.46 -22.70 -7.82
C VAL A 5 11.65 -23.97 -7.68
N ARG A 6 11.33 -24.40 -6.44
CA ARG A 6 10.62 -25.68 -6.20
C ARG A 6 9.33 -25.80 -7.00
N PHE A 7 8.52 -24.74 -6.98
CA PHE A 7 7.21 -24.71 -7.66
C PHE A 7 7.19 -23.83 -8.92
N SER A 8 8.34 -23.32 -9.36
CA SER A 8 8.43 -22.47 -10.54
C SER A 8 8.67 -23.28 -11.81
N LYS A 9 7.98 -22.93 -12.89
CA LYS A 9 8.28 -23.46 -14.25
C LYS A 9 9.64 -22.97 -14.75
N ASN A 10 10.03 -21.75 -14.40
CA ASN A 10 11.35 -21.22 -14.72
C ASN A 10 12.34 -21.66 -13.65
N LYS A 11 13.33 -22.47 -14.03
CA LYS A 11 14.36 -23.05 -13.14
C LYS A 11 15.65 -22.23 -13.05
N ALA A 12 15.67 -20.99 -13.56
CA ALA A 12 16.82 -20.09 -13.38
C ALA A 12 17.14 -19.94 -11.88
N PRO A 13 18.40 -20.25 -11.46
CA PRO A 13 18.72 -20.39 -10.04
C PRO A 13 18.83 -19.05 -9.30
N TYR A 14 19.02 -17.94 -10.01
CA TYR A 14 19.22 -16.62 -9.41
C TYR A 14 18.04 -15.70 -9.64
N LYS A 15 17.82 -14.81 -8.67
CA LYS A 15 16.87 -13.69 -8.84
C LYS A 15 17.46 -12.66 -9.80
N THR A 16 16.62 -12.11 -10.67
CA THR A 16 16.98 -11.01 -11.58
C THR A 16 16.77 -9.64 -10.95
N HIS A 17 16.18 -9.60 -9.77
CA HIS A 17 15.79 -8.36 -9.08
C HIS A 17 16.23 -8.36 -7.61
N PHE A 18 16.29 -7.16 -7.06
CA PHE A 18 16.42 -6.90 -5.62
C PHE A 18 15.13 -6.29 -5.07
N GLY A 19 14.62 -6.85 -3.99
CA GLY A 19 13.48 -6.30 -3.25
C GLY A 19 13.92 -5.86 -1.86
N ILE A 20 13.61 -4.62 -1.48
CA ILE A 20 13.95 -4.03 -0.18
C ILE A 20 12.64 -3.59 0.47
N ALA A 21 12.29 -4.19 1.60
CA ALA A 21 11.11 -3.84 2.37
C ALA A 21 11.51 -3.05 3.63
N PHE A 22 10.87 -1.91 3.84
CA PHE A 22 11.03 -1.12 5.04
C PHE A 22 9.73 -1.19 5.84
N HIS A 23 9.78 -1.86 6.98
CA HIS A 23 8.65 -1.96 7.89
C HIS A 23 8.64 -0.75 8.83
N ARG A 24 7.46 -0.18 9.04
CA ARG A 24 7.27 0.86 10.04
C ARG A 24 7.25 0.24 11.43
N LEU A 25 7.61 1.03 12.45
CA LEU A 25 7.74 0.56 13.83
C LEU A 25 6.37 0.29 14.45
N LYS A 26 6.02 -1.00 14.56
CA LYS A 26 4.80 -1.46 15.22
C LYS A 26 4.93 -1.34 16.75
N PRO A 27 3.81 -1.24 17.47
CA PRO A 27 2.43 -1.21 17.00
C PRO A 27 1.99 0.16 16.46
N ASN A 28 2.64 1.25 16.86
CA ASN A 28 2.19 2.62 16.64
C ASN A 28 2.12 2.98 15.15
N HIS A 29 3.05 2.46 14.36
CA HIS A 29 3.12 2.75 12.94
C HIS A 29 2.86 1.49 12.11
N ARG A 30 1.84 1.53 11.27
CA ARG A 30 1.39 0.44 10.42
C ARG A 30 1.67 0.74 8.95
N GLY A 31 1.59 -0.29 8.10
CA GLY A 31 1.96 -0.20 6.70
C GLY A 31 3.47 -0.29 6.48
N GLY A 32 3.93 0.01 5.27
CA GLY A 32 5.35 -0.10 4.92
C GLY A 32 5.69 0.49 3.56
N PHE A 33 6.97 0.40 3.23
CA PHE A 33 7.55 0.86 1.98
C PHE A 33 8.32 -0.27 1.32
N TYR A 34 8.36 -0.25 -0.01
CA TYR A 34 9.03 -1.27 -0.80
C TYR A 34 9.74 -0.66 -2.00
N VAL A 35 10.96 -1.10 -2.24
CA VAL A 35 11.74 -0.76 -3.43
C VAL A 35 12.03 -2.03 -4.19
N HIS A 36 11.71 -2.04 -5.48
CA HIS A 36 11.98 -3.13 -6.41
C HIS A 36 12.94 -2.64 -7.48
N LEU A 37 14.10 -3.25 -7.53
CA LEU A 37 15.12 -2.96 -8.54
C LEU A 37 15.24 -4.16 -9.48
N ASP A 38 14.78 -3.97 -10.71
CA ASP A 38 14.82 -4.97 -11.78
C ASP A 38 15.25 -4.27 -13.08
N PRO A 39 16.12 -4.84 -13.89
CA PRO A 39 16.55 -4.24 -15.16
C PRO A 39 15.40 -3.89 -16.11
N ALA A 40 14.28 -4.60 -16.02
CA ALA A 40 13.14 -4.42 -16.91
C ALA A 40 11.99 -3.60 -16.29
N ASP A 41 11.76 -3.70 -14.97
CA ASP A 41 10.56 -3.14 -14.33
C ASP A 41 10.81 -2.74 -12.88
N SER A 42 11.64 -1.72 -12.69
CA SER A 42 11.86 -1.16 -11.35
C SER A 42 10.70 -0.27 -10.90
N PHE A 43 10.36 -0.37 -9.60
CA PHE A 43 9.31 0.45 -9.01
C PHE A 43 9.52 0.64 -7.51
N ILE A 44 8.87 1.66 -6.98
CA ILE A 44 8.66 1.84 -5.54
C ILE A 44 7.18 1.64 -5.22
N ALA A 45 6.90 1.16 -4.02
CA ALA A 45 5.54 0.98 -3.54
C ALA A 45 5.43 1.31 -2.05
N SER A 46 4.24 1.69 -1.63
CA SER A 46 3.94 1.94 -0.23
C SER A 46 2.46 1.70 0.05
N GLY A 47 2.13 1.31 1.27
CA GLY A 47 0.75 1.06 1.67
C GLY A 47 0.62 -0.13 2.61
N PHE A 48 -0.55 -0.79 2.50
CA PHE A 48 -0.95 -1.96 3.28
C PHE A 48 -1.06 -3.16 2.35
N TRP A 49 0.04 -3.89 2.24
CA TRP A 49 0.14 -5.12 1.46
C TRP A 49 -0.32 -6.28 2.34
N ASP A 50 -1.28 -7.07 1.86
CA ASP A 50 -1.79 -8.27 2.52
C ASP A 50 -2.17 -8.05 4.00
N PRO A 51 -3.07 -7.09 4.32
CA PRO A 51 -3.57 -6.91 5.67
C PRO A 51 -4.31 -8.19 6.10
N ASN A 52 -4.17 -8.58 7.38
CA ASN A 52 -4.95 -9.68 7.92
C ASN A 52 -6.45 -9.36 7.91
N LYS A 53 -7.30 -10.36 8.23
CA LYS A 53 -8.76 -10.22 8.15
C LYS A 53 -9.29 -9.12 9.07
N ASP A 54 -8.74 -8.99 10.26
CA ASP A 54 -9.20 -8.05 11.27
C ASP A 54 -8.80 -6.61 10.90
N ASP A 55 -7.54 -6.43 10.47
CA ASP A 55 -7.06 -5.16 9.95
C ASP A 55 -7.88 -4.71 8.73
N LEU A 56 -8.13 -5.63 7.80
CA LEU A 56 -8.91 -5.34 6.60
C LEU A 56 -10.36 -4.98 6.93
N PHE A 57 -10.96 -5.68 7.89
CA PHE A 57 -12.30 -5.38 8.36
C PHE A 57 -12.35 -4.00 9.04
N ARG A 58 -11.38 -3.68 9.89
CA ARG A 58 -11.30 -2.38 10.59
C ARG A 58 -11.14 -1.22 9.59
N ILE A 59 -10.27 -1.37 8.59
CA ILE A 59 -10.09 -0.36 7.53
C ILE A 59 -11.41 -0.16 6.75
N ARG A 60 -12.10 -1.25 6.41
CA ARG A 60 -13.38 -1.17 5.70
C ARG A 60 -14.46 -0.50 6.52
N LYS A 61 -14.52 -0.74 7.83
CA LYS A 61 -15.46 -0.05 8.75
C LYS A 61 -15.19 1.44 8.78
N GLU A 62 -13.95 1.86 8.81
CA GLU A 62 -13.60 3.27 8.72
C GLU A 62 -14.05 3.90 7.39
N ILE A 63 -13.81 3.21 6.27
CA ILE A 63 -14.26 3.67 4.94
C ILE A 63 -15.79 3.73 4.88
N GLU A 64 -16.50 2.77 5.46
CA GLU A 64 -17.97 2.77 5.53
C GLU A 64 -18.49 3.98 6.33
N MET A 65 -17.83 4.32 7.44
CA MET A 65 -18.22 5.42 8.31
C MET A 65 -17.95 6.80 7.70
N ASP A 66 -16.77 6.99 7.10
CA ASP A 66 -16.36 8.29 6.52
C ASP A 66 -15.57 8.10 5.20
N HIS A 67 -16.27 7.64 4.19
CA HIS A 67 -15.68 7.40 2.87
C HIS A 67 -15.25 8.69 2.16
N GLU A 68 -15.88 9.81 2.43
CA GLU A 68 -15.51 11.08 1.80
C GLU A 68 -14.15 11.56 2.29
N TYR A 69 -13.91 11.45 3.60
CA TYR A 69 -12.60 11.77 4.17
C TYR A 69 -11.52 10.84 3.65
N PHE A 70 -11.80 9.52 3.57
CA PHE A 70 -10.87 8.55 3.00
C PHE A 70 -10.55 8.89 1.53
N ARG A 71 -11.57 9.16 0.71
CA ARG A 71 -11.39 9.57 -0.70
C ARG A 71 -10.53 10.84 -0.81
N LYS A 72 -10.80 11.84 0.01
CA LYS A 72 -10.02 13.08 0.05
C LYS A 72 -8.55 12.83 0.38
N LYS A 73 -8.27 11.91 1.30
CA LYS A 73 -6.90 11.52 1.66
C LYS A 73 -6.17 10.85 0.49
N ILE A 74 -6.76 9.84 -0.13
CA ILE A 74 -6.12 9.07 -1.21
C ILE A 74 -6.07 9.82 -2.55
N ALA A 75 -6.96 10.78 -2.77
CA ALA A 75 -7.03 11.60 -3.97
C ALA A 75 -6.40 13.00 -3.80
N GLY A 76 -5.70 13.27 -2.71
CA GLY A 76 -5.00 14.53 -2.47
C GLY A 76 -4.10 14.89 -3.67
N SER A 77 -4.10 16.17 -4.07
CA SER A 77 -3.43 16.62 -5.29
C SER A 77 -1.96 16.19 -5.39
N GLN A 78 -1.23 16.24 -4.28
CA GLN A 78 0.15 15.78 -4.22
C GLN A 78 0.29 14.27 -4.38
N VAL A 79 -0.57 13.48 -3.71
CA VAL A 79 -0.58 12.02 -3.84
C VAL A 79 -0.89 11.62 -5.28
N LYS A 80 -1.94 12.20 -5.86
CA LYS A 80 -2.34 11.91 -7.24
C LYS A 80 -1.26 12.27 -8.26
N LYS A 81 -0.61 13.42 -8.10
CA LYS A 81 0.51 13.85 -8.95
C LYS A 81 1.71 12.91 -8.85
N THR A 82 2.04 12.47 -7.63
CA THR A 82 3.24 11.67 -7.34
C THR A 82 3.05 10.21 -7.65
N TRP A 83 1.92 9.61 -7.26
CA TRP A 83 1.68 8.17 -7.31
C TRP A 83 0.62 7.74 -8.32
N GLY A 84 -0.30 8.64 -8.70
CA GLY A 84 -1.50 8.31 -9.45
C GLY A 84 -2.59 7.72 -8.54
N GLU A 85 -3.34 6.77 -9.07
CA GLU A 85 -4.44 6.11 -8.35
C GLU A 85 -3.94 5.02 -7.39
N MET A 86 -4.66 4.85 -6.28
CA MET A 86 -4.47 3.73 -5.37
C MET A 86 -4.73 2.41 -6.10
N LYS A 87 -3.93 1.40 -5.80
CA LYS A 87 -3.96 0.07 -6.42
C LYS A 87 -4.22 -1.01 -5.38
N GLY A 88 -4.54 -2.20 -5.86
CA GLY A 88 -4.75 -3.39 -5.05
C GLY A 88 -5.73 -4.33 -5.74
N GLU A 89 -5.68 -5.57 -5.35
CA GLU A 89 -6.69 -6.54 -5.78
C GLU A 89 -8.05 -6.17 -5.20
N LYS A 90 -9.11 -6.43 -5.98
CA LYS A 90 -10.49 -6.21 -5.56
C LYS A 90 -11.28 -7.52 -5.51
N LEU A 91 -12.24 -7.57 -4.62
CA LEU A 91 -13.31 -8.56 -4.67
C LEU A 91 -14.20 -8.28 -5.88
N LYS A 92 -14.81 -9.33 -6.43
CA LYS A 92 -15.80 -9.20 -7.51
C LYS A 92 -17.15 -8.65 -7.03
N THR A 93 -17.42 -8.80 -5.74
CA THR A 93 -18.66 -8.37 -5.09
C THR A 93 -18.33 -7.62 -3.81
N SER A 94 -19.34 -6.98 -3.20
CA SER A 94 -19.21 -6.37 -1.89
C SER A 94 -18.70 -7.37 -0.85
N PRO A 95 -17.81 -6.97 0.08
CA PRO A 95 -17.38 -7.87 1.14
C PRO A 95 -18.55 -8.25 2.05
N LYS A 96 -18.46 -9.43 2.67
CA LYS A 96 -19.48 -9.91 3.60
C LYS A 96 -19.65 -8.92 4.77
N GLY A 97 -20.90 -8.55 5.06
CA GLY A 97 -21.24 -7.61 6.15
C GLY A 97 -21.20 -6.13 5.75
N PHE A 98 -21.04 -5.83 4.45
CA PHE A 98 -21.09 -4.47 3.91
C PHE A 98 -22.18 -4.35 2.84
N ASP A 99 -22.88 -3.21 2.81
CA ASP A 99 -23.92 -2.96 1.84
C ASP A 99 -23.33 -2.81 0.42
N ARG A 100 -24.00 -3.44 -0.54
CA ARG A 100 -23.60 -3.36 -1.97
C ARG A 100 -23.91 -2.00 -2.57
N GLU A 101 -24.94 -1.33 -2.08
CA GLU A 101 -25.36 -0.01 -2.55
C GLU A 101 -24.60 1.13 -1.85
N HIS A 102 -23.68 0.81 -0.96
CA HIS A 102 -22.89 1.82 -0.26
C HIS A 102 -22.07 2.67 -1.25
N PRO A 103 -22.06 4.02 -1.13
CA PRO A 103 -21.34 4.91 -2.07
C PRO A 103 -19.84 4.62 -2.20
N ALA A 104 -19.25 3.97 -1.20
CA ALA A 104 -17.84 3.57 -1.18
C ALA A 104 -17.61 2.10 -1.52
N ASN A 105 -18.58 1.39 -2.08
CA ASN A 105 -18.43 -0.04 -2.37
C ASN A 105 -17.19 -0.33 -3.23
N ASP A 106 -16.82 0.55 -4.14
CA ASP A 106 -15.60 0.48 -4.95
C ASP A 106 -14.30 0.47 -4.12
N LEU A 107 -14.31 1.14 -2.95
CA LEU A 107 -13.21 1.17 -1.97
C LEU A 107 -13.25 -0.03 -1.01
N LEU A 108 -14.45 -0.43 -0.58
CA LEU A 108 -14.65 -1.58 0.31
C LEU A 108 -14.21 -2.89 -0.34
N GLN A 109 -14.29 -2.99 -1.67
CA GLN A 109 -13.86 -4.17 -2.42
C GLN A 109 -12.35 -4.41 -2.39
N TYR A 110 -11.52 -3.41 -2.08
CA TYR A 110 -10.08 -3.60 -2.04
C TYR A 110 -9.68 -4.63 -0.98
N LYS A 111 -8.74 -5.50 -1.34
CA LYS A 111 -8.06 -6.44 -0.44
C LYS A 111 -6.75 -5.87 0.09
N GLN A 112 -6.22 -4.86 -0.58
CA GLN A 112 -4.94 -4.20 -0.33
C GLN A 112 -5.08 -2.72 -0.68
N TYR A 113 -4.33 -1.87 0.01
CA TYR A 113 -4.37 -0.43 -0.18
C TYR A 113 -2.95 0.05 -0.48
N ILE A 114 -2.59 0.06 -1.77
CA ILE A 114 -1.21 0.22 -2.24
C ILE A 114 -1.12 1.37 -3.22
N PHE A 115 -0.02 2.10 -3.13
CA PHE A 115 0.45 3.01 -4.16
C PHE A 115 1.74 2.46 -4.76
N SER A 116 1.90 2.53 -6.08
CA SER A 116 3.15 2.13 -6.73
C SER A 116 3.48 3.05 -7.88
N LYS A 117 4.77 3.32 -8.02
CA LYS A 117 5.36 4.20 -9.04
C LYS A 117 6.53 3.51 -9.71
N LYS A 118 6.51 3.45 -11.03
CA LYS A 118 7.67 2.99 -11.81
C LYS A 118 8.82 3.98 -11.67
N VAL A 119 10.02 3.45 -11.63
CA VAL A 119 11.27 4.23 -11.61
C VAL A 119 12.00 3.94 -12.92
N ASP A 120 12.31 4.98 -13.65
CA ASP A 120 13.03 4.84 -14.91
C ASP A 120 14.52 4.55 -14.69
N HIS A 121 15.17 3.99 -15.72
CA HIS A 121 16.58 3.63 -15.67
C HIS A 121 17.50 4.82 -15.36
N LYS A 122 17.19 6.01 -15.88
CA LYS A 122 18.00 7.20 -15.63
C LYS A 122 18.04 7.54 -14.16
N THR A 123 16.86 7.51 -13.51
CA THR A 123 16.75 7.75 -12.07
C THR A 123 17.45 6.68 -11.26
N ILE A 124 17.34 5.39 -11.64
CA ILE A 124 17.97 4.27 -10.91
C ILE A 124 19.50 4.40 -10.87
N PHE A 125 20.11 4.84 -11.95
CA PHE A 125 21.56 5.01 -12.03
C PHE A 125 22.06 6.42 -11.68
N SER A 126 21.17 7.29 -11.21
CA SER A 126 21.54 8.64 -10.78
C SER A 126 21.89 8.69 -9.29
N HIS A 127 22.66 9.71 -8.91
CA HIS A 127 22.91 10.03 -7.50
C HIS A 127 21.65 10.55 -6.77
N GLU A 128 20.58 10.82 -7.50
CA GLU A 128 19.32 11.33 -6.97
C GLU A 128 18.34 10.23 -6.54
N LEU A 129 18.66 8.94 -6.77
CA LEU A 129 17.77 7.82 -6.48
C LEU A 129 17.28 7.81 -5.02
N GLU A 130 18.18 8.04 -4.07
CA GLU A 130 17.83 8.08 -2.65
C GLU A 130 16.84 9.21 -2.35
N THR A 131 17.14 10.42 -2.81
CA THR A 131 16.25 11.58 -2.64
C THR A 131 14.90 11.34 -3.29
N PHE A 132 14.89 10.79 -4.52
CA PHE A 132 13.67 10.42 -5.22
C PHE A 132 12.78 9.46 -4.39
N ILE A 133 13.37 8.40 -3.84
CA ILE A 133 12.65 7.41 -3.02
C ILE A 133 12.10 8.06 -1.76
N ILE A 134 12.92 8.81 -1.02
CA ILE A 134 12.55 9.45 0.24
C ILE A 134 11.41 10.45 0.01
N ASP A 135 11.51 11.30 -1.00
CA ASP A 135 10.52 12.33 -1.26
C ASP A 135 9.17 11.72 -1.69
N HIS A 136 9.21 10.65 -2.48
CA HIS A 136 8.00 9.92 -2.81
C HIS A 136 7.35 9.32 -1.55
N PHE A 137 8.11 8.60 -0.73
CA PHE A 137 7.57 7.97 0.48
C PHE A 137 7.01 8.97 1.48
N LYS A 138 7.65 10.14 1.64
CA LYS A 138 7.13 11.21 2.50
C LYS A 138 5.73 11.67 2.12
N THR A 139 5.38 11.68 0.82
CA THR A 139 4.05 12.09 0.39
C THR A 139 2.93 11.19 0.85
N LEU A 140 3.22 9.92 1.17
CA LEU A 140 2.24 8.94 1.66
C LEU A 140 2.17 8.84 3.19
N LEU A 141 3.10 9.46 3.93
CA LEU A 141 3.09 9.41 5.39
C LEU A 141 1.75 9.84 6.01
N PRO A 142 1.07 10.91 5.53
CA PRO A 142 -0.23 11.29 6.10
C PRO A 142 -1.31 10.21 5.94
N ILE A 143 -1.29 9.44 4.84
CA ILE A 143 -2.22 8.33 4.61
C ILE A 143 -1.85 7.14 5.50
N LEU A 144 -0.55 6.79 5.55
CA LEU A 144 -0.08 5.69 6.38
C LEU A 144 -0.30 5.94 7.88
N ASN A 145 -0.14 7.20 8.32
CA ASN A 145 -0.41 7.57 9.71
C ASN A 145 -1.90 7.45 10.01
N TYR A 146 -2.76 8.04 9.19
CA TYR A 146 -4.20 7.91 9.34
C TYR A 146 -4.66 6.45 9.40
N MET A 147 -4.25 5.62 8.45
CA MET A 147 -4.60 4.19 8.47
C MET A 147 -3.97 3.46 9.67
N GLY A 148 -2.80 3.89 10.13
CA GLY A 148 -2.18 3.37 11.35
C GLY A 148 -3.01 3.70 12.60
N GLU A 149 -3.52 4.92 12.72
CA GLU A 149 -4.43 5.35 13.79
C GLU A 149 -5.70 4.54 13.76
N VAL A 150 -6.33 4.37 12.60
CA VAL A 150 -7.50 3.50 12.41
C VAL A 150 -7.27 2.09 12.92
N LEU A 151 -6.10 1.52 12.68
CA LEU A 151 -5.75 0.16 13.11
C LEU A 151 -5.35 0.05 14.58
N ASN A 152 -5.07 1.16 15.23
CA ASN A 152 -4.70 1.23 16.64
C ASN A 152 -5.86 1.74 17.54
N THR A 153 -7.04 1.94 16.97
CA THR A 153 -8.25 2.34 17.69
C THR A 153 -9.39 1.37 17.40
N ASP A 154 -10.31 1.24 18.35
CA ASP A 154 -11.57 0.54 18.15
C ASP A 154 -12.56 1.37 17.31
N LEU A 155 -13.80 0.89 17.15
CA LEU A 155 -14.84 1.59 16.38
C LEU A 155 -15.36 2.86 17.09
N ASN A 156 -15.07 3.05 18.37
CA ASN A 156 -15.42 4.24 19.14
C ASN A 156 -14.27 5.26 19.17
N GLY A 157 -13.12 4.93 18.56
CA GLY A 157 -11.91 5.76 18.57
C GLY A 157 -11.04 5.58 19.82
N GLU A 158 -11.33 4.60 20.66
CA GLU A 158 -10.53 4.30 21.85
C GLU A 158 -9.25 3.56 21.47
N SER A 159 -8.13 3.92 22.11
CA SER A 159 -6.83 3.28 21.84
C SER A 159 -6.84 1.79 22.20
N LEU A 160 -6.27 0.98 21.32
CA LEU A 160 -6.02 -0.45 21.52
C LEU A 160 -4.58 -0.73 22.00
N LEU A 161 -3.79 0.32 22.26
CA LEU A 161 -2.37 0.26 22.67
C LEU A 161 -2.21 0.57 24.14
#